data_42fbf1d15cb3554d9daf49e7cd2c56bf
#
_entry.id   42fbf1d15cb3554d9daf49e7cd2c56bf
#
_cell.length_a   1.000
_cell.length_b   1.000
_cell.length_c   1.000
_cell.angle_alpha   90.00
_cell.angle_beta   90.00
_cell.angle_gamma   90.00
#
_symmetry.space_group_name_H-M   'P 1'
#
loop_
_entity.id
_entity.type
_entity.pdbx_description
1 polymer ?
#
loop_
_entity_poly.entity_id
_entity_poly.type
_entity_poly.pdbx_seq_one_letter_code
_entity_poly.pdbx_strand_id
1 'polypeptide(L)'
;MIDETAKKDLVKALGERVQFDAPMSRHTSLRIGGPADALATPADRQELAALLEICRQRRLRRTIIGAGFNCLVADRGIEGVVITLRKFRGLEERPGPTVYAEAGVSHSAVTRFCTERGLSGMEFAAGIPGTVGGWIMMNAGIGVREQKDVALELGFVTSENTEEEIRKTSTLDFGYRELRGLPEDAVIVSALFALKVSSREEVKAEVDRLLSHRSATQPLDVPSCGSVFRNPQGDFAGRLIEAAGLCGERVGGAEISAVHANFIANLGGARAADVLALIERARTRVLDACGVELQTEVHLVGRSE
;
A
#
# COMPACT_ATOMS: atom_id res chain seq x y z
N MET A 1 -21.70 -10.46 6.21
CA MET A 1 -22.28 -10.23 4.84
C MET A 1 -23.11 -8.95 4.87
N ILE A 2 -23.09 -8.18 3.80
CA ILE A 2 -23.87 -6.95 3.64
C ILE A 2 -25.32 -7.32 3.31
N ASP A 3 -26.29 -6.85 4.09
CA ASP A 3 -27.70 -7.11 3.85
C ASP A 3 -28.26 -6.29 2.66
N GLU A 4 -29.44 -6.64 2.16
CA GLU A 4 -30.05 -6.01 1.01
C GLU A 4 -30.38 -4.50 1.23
N THR A 5 -30.62 -4.11 2.47
CA THR A 5 -30.89 -2.70 2.80
C THR A 5 -29.60 -1.88 2.69
N ALA A 6 -28.51 -2.39 3.26
CA ALA A 6 -27.21 -1.75 3.14
C ALA A 6 -26.69 -1.70 1.70
N LYS A 7 -26.96 -2.75 0.89
CA LYS A 7 -26.65 -2.73 -0.56
C LYS A 7 -27.39 -1.59 -1.27
N LYS A 8 -28.67 -1.41 -0.99
CA LYS A 8 -29.47 -0.31 -1.57
C LYS A 8 -28.93 1.06 -1.18
N ASP A 9 -28.56 1.25 0.10
CA ASP A 9 -27.98 2.50 0.57
C ASP A 9 -26.63 2.78 -0.13
N LEU A 10 -25.77 1.79 -0.27
CA LEU A 10 -24.49 1.92 -0.96
C LEU A 10 -24.68 2.26 -2.44
N VAL A 11 -25.62 1.61 -3.12
CA VAL A 11 -25.94 1.92 -4.53
C VAL A 11 -26.54 3.32 -4.67
N LYS A 12 -27.40 3.73 -3.74
CA LYS A 12 -27.98 5.09 -3.75
C LYS A 12 -26.89 6.17 -3.60
N ALA A 13 -25.87 5.92 -2.78
CA ALA A 13 -24.80 6.87 -2.51
C ALA A 13 -23.74 6.90 -3.63
N LEU A 14 -23.40 5.76 -4.23
CA LEU A 14 -22.24 5.61 -5.10
C LEU A 14 -22.59 5.20 -6.55
N GLY A 15 -23.81 4.75 -6.82
CA GLY A 15 -24.19 4.25 -8.14
C GLY A 15 -23.30 3.08 -8.59
N GLU A 16 -22.76 3.18 -9.80
CA GLU A 16 -21.87 2.17 -10.39
C GLU A 16 -20.47 2.10 -9.74
N ARG A 17 -20.17 2.99 -8.79
CA ARG A 17 -18.89 3.01 -8.06
C ARG A 17 -18.87 2.08 -6.84
N VAL A 18 -19.90 1.28 -6.64
CA VAL A 18 -19.88 0.13 -5.74
C VAL A 18 -20.09 -1.15 -6.55
N GLN A 19 -19.23 -2.13 -6.31
CA GLN A 19 -19.31 -3.45 -6.91
C GLN A 19 -19.43 -4.48 -5.78
N PHE A 20 -20.44 -5.32 -5.81
CA PHE A 20 -20.61 -6.42 -4.86
C PHE A 20 -19.87 -7.67 -5.36
N ASP A 21 -19.45 -8.51 -4.42
CA ASP A 21 -18.70 -9.75 -4.70
C ASP A 21 -17.46 -9.50 -5.60
N ALA A 22 -16.80 -8.35 -5.37
CA ALA A 22 -15.70 -7.91 -6.20
C ALA A 22 -14.46 -8.81 -6.01
N PRO A 23 -13.95 -9.48 -7.07
CA PRO A 23 -12.78 -10.35 -6.95
C PRO A 23 -11.52 -9.53 -6.65
N MET A 24 -10.99 -9.61 -5.44
CA MET A 24 -9.86 -8.81 -5.00
C MET A 24 -8.56 -9.14 -5.74
N SER A 25 -8.45 -10.31 -6.36
CA SER A 25 -7.35 -10.63 -7.29
C SER A 25 -7.16 -9.63 -8.44
N ARG A 26 -8.20 -8.86 -8.80
CA ARG A 26 -8.13 -7.77 -9.79
C ARG A 26 -7.67 -6.43 -9.19
N HIS A 27 -7.57 -6.36 -7.86
CA HIS A 27 -7.32 -5.14 -7.09
C HIS A 27 -6.09 -5.25 -6.20
N THR A 28 -5.31 -6.34 -6.30
CA THR A 28 -4.03 -6.55 -5.64
C THR A 28 -2.91 -6.72 -6.67
N SER A 29 -1.71 -6.26 -6.36
CA SER A 29 -0.53 -6.42 -7.23
C SER A 29 -0.09 -7.88 -7.34
N LEU A 30 -0.32 -8.67 -6.31
CA LEU A 30 -0.06 -10.11 -6.28
C LEU A 30 -1.06 -10.90 -7.14
N ARG A 31 -2.18 -10.28 -7.56
CA ARG A 31 -3.29 -10.90 -8.31
C ARG A 31 -3.90 -12.11 -7.60
N ILE A 32 -3.91 -12.06 -6.28
CA ILE A 32 -4.51 -13.06 -5.38
C ILE A 32 -5.57 -12.37 -4.52
N GLY A 33 -6.60 -13.11 -4.13
CA GLY A 33 -7.64 -12.69 -3.21
C GLY A 33 -9.04 -13.07 -3.67
N GLY A 34 -9.80 -13.60 -2.73
CA GLY A 34 -11.23 -13.90 -2.89
C GLY A 34 -12.09 -12.62 -2.98
N PRO A 35 -13.42 -12.76 -3.02
CA PRO A 35 -14.31 -11.63 -3.20
C PRO A 35 -14.41 -10.74 -1.95
N ALA A 36 -14.47 -9.42 -2.14
CA ALA A 36 -14.96 -8.49 -1.12
C ALA A 36 -16.48 -8.44 -1.18
N ASP A 37 -17.18 -8.38 -0.03
CA ASP A 37 -18.66 -8.24 -0.02
C ASP A 37 -19.09 -7.00 -0.83
N ALA A 38 -18.34 -5.89 -0.70
CA ALA A 38 -18.46 -4.72 -1.58
C ALA A 38 -17.09 -4.05 -1.78
N LEU A 39 -16.83 -3.55 -2.99
CA LEU A 39 -15.73 -2.66 -3.31
C LEU A 39 -16.31 -1.30 -3.70
N ALA A 40 -16.00 -0.27 -2.92
CA ALA A 40 -16.45 1.10 -3.12
C ALA A 40 -15.32 1.99 -3.60
N THR A 41 -15.61 2.83 -4.60
CA THR A 41 -14.64 3.77 -5.19
C THR A 41 -15.24 5.16 -5.22
N PRO A 42 -15.35 5.86 -4.08
CA PRO A 42 -15.92 7.21 -4.04
C PRO A 42 -15.16 8.15 -4.97
N ALA A 43 -15.90 9.02 -5.68
CA ALA A 43 -15.33 9.94 -6.64
C ALA A 43 -14.70 11.17 -5.98
N ASP A 44 -15.23 11.58 -4.85
CA ASP A 44 -14.85 12.78 -4.12
C ASP A 44 -15.10 12.63 -2.60
N ARG A 45 -14.81 13.70 -1.86
CA ARG A 45 -14.98 13.75 -0.40
C ARG A 45 -16.43 13.61 0.05
N GLN A 46 -17.38 14.11 -0.74
CA GLN A 46 -18.80 14.02 -0.42
C GLN A 46 -19.30 12.58 -0.48
N GLU A 47 -18.92 11.85 -1.53
CA GLU A 47 -19.23 10.42 -1.64
C GLU A 47 -18.52 9.58 -0.59
N LEU A 48 -17.27 9.92 -0.28
CA LEU A 48 -16.55 9.25 0.82
C LEU A 48 -17.25 9.47 2.16
N ALA A 49 -17.68 10.70 2.44
CA ALA A 49 -18.43 11.03 3.65
C ALA A 49 -19.73 10.22 3.76
N ALA A 50 -20.52 10.19 2.68
CA ALA A 50 -21.76 9.40 2.62
C ALA A 50 -21.49 7.89 2.84
N LEU A 51 -20.42 7.36 2.24
CA LEU A 51 -20.01 5.97 2.40
C LEU A 51 -19.61 5.65 3.84
N LEU A 52 -18.81 6.50 4.48
CA LEU A 52 -18.39 6.31 5.87
C LEU A 52 -19.58 6.36 6.82
N GLU A 53 -20.52 7.27 6.59
CA GLU A 53 -21.76 7.37 7.40
C GLU A 53 -22.64 6.11 7.23
N ILE A 54 -22.78 5.58 6.01
CA ILE A 54 -23.50 4.30 5.78
C ILE A 54 -22.81 3.17 6.54
N CYS A 55 -21.49 3.07 6.43
CA CYS A 55 -20.72 2.05 7.14
C CYS A 55 -20.93 2.14 8.65
N ARG A 56 -20.92 3.35 9.23
CA ARG A 56 -21.17 3.61 10.65
C ARG A 56 -22.58 3.20 11.07
N GLN A 57 -23.62 3.70 10.36
CA GLN A 57 -25.03 3.42 10.68
C GLN A 57 -25.38 1.95 10.57
N ARG A 58 -24.84 1.26 9.54
CA ARG A 58 -25.08 -0.17 9.29
C ARG A 58 -24.08 -1.08 10.00
N ARG A 59 -23.12 -0.54 10.77
CA ARG A 59 -22.05 -1.28 11.46
C ARG A 59 -21.29 -2.20 10.51
N LEU A 60 -21.04 -1.72 9.27
CA LEU A 60 -20.26 -2.46 8.28
C LEU A 60 -18.77 -2.33 8.59
N ARG A 61 -18.07 -3.44 8.56
CA ARG A 61 -16.61 -3.44 8.57
C ARG A 61 -16.11 -2.73 7.31
N ARG A 62 -15.01 -2.01 7.43
CA ARG A 62 -14.39 -1.33 6.32
C ARG A 62 -12.89 -1.61 6.29
N THR A 63 -12.37 -1.73 5.09
CA THR A 63 -10.96 -1.95 4.81
C THR A 63 -10.52 -0.96 3.75
N ILE A 64 -9.53 -0.12 4.06
CA ILE A 64 -9.00 0.85 3.10
C ILE A 64 -7.85 0.18 2.36
N ILE A 65 -7.90 0.14 1.03
CA ILE A 65 -6.84 -0.40 0.19
C ILE A 65 -6.43 0.67 -0.84
N GLY A 66 -5.14 0.96 -0.90
CA GLY A 66 -4.56 1.79 -1.96
C GLY A 66 -4.53 1.05 -3.30
N ALA A 67 -3.37 0.90 -3.89
CA ALA A 67 -3.19 0.12 -5.12
C ALA A 67 -2.93 -1.38 -4.90
N GLY A 68 -3.08 -1.89 -3.66
CA GLY A 68 -2.99 -3.32 -3.34
C GLY A 68 -1.57 -3.92 -3.41
N PHE A 69 -0.53 -3.10 -3.18
CA PHE A 69 0.86 -3.57 -3.29
C PHE A 69 1.43 -4.21 -2.04
N ASN A 70 0.95 -3.88 -0.86
CA ASN A 70 1.46 -4.43 0.40
C ASN A 70 0.36 -5.19 1.15
N CYS A 71 -0.41 -6.00 0.44
CA CYS A 71 -1.44 -6.83 1.04
C CYS A 71 -1.54 -8.20 0.38
N LEU A 72 -1.83 -9.20 1.19
CA LEU A 72 -2.26 -10.53 0.80
C LEU A 72 -3.72 -10.68 1.23
N VAL A 73 -4.61 -10.75 0.28
CA VAL A 73 -6.05 -10.93 0.54
C VAL A 73 -6.36 -12.43 0.60
N ALA A 74 -7.04 -12.85 1.68
CA ALA A 74 -7.43 -14.24 1.91
C ALA A 74 -8.29 -14.83 0.76
N ASP A 75 -8.20 -16.13 0.54
CA ASP A 75 -8.98 -16.83 -0.49
C ASP A 75 -10.49 -16.73 -0.25
N ARG A 76 -10.91 -16.65 1.04
CA ARG A 76 -12.32 -16.43 1.44
C ARG A 76 -12.78 -14.96 1.32
N GLY A 77 -11.90 -14.06 0.85
CA GLY A 77 -12.19 -12.67 0.58
C GLY A 77 -12.29 -11.78 1.81
N ILE A 78 -12.90 -10.61 1.65
CA ILE A 78 -12.98 -9.55 2.67
C ILE A 78 -14.45 -9.33 3.07
N GLU A 79 -14.72 -9.35 4.38
CA GLU A 79 -16.02 -9.01 4.93
C GLU A 79 -16.22 -7.50 4.96
N GLY A 80 -17.41 -7.04 4.58
CA GLY A 80 -17.79 -5.63 4.63
C GLY A 80 -17.38 -4.86 3.38
N VAL A 81 -17.01 -3.61 3.55
CA VAL A 81 -16.75 -2.69 2.45
C VAL A 81 -15.25 -2.42 2.31
N VAL A 82 -14.71 -2.79 1.17
CA VAL A 82 -13.38 -2.34 0.76
C VAL A 82 -13.50 -0.97 0.09
N ILE A 83 -12.74 0.00 0.56
CA ILE A 83 -12.73 1.37 0.04
C ILE A 83 -11.41 1.64 -0.65
N THR A 84 -11.45 2.12 -1.89
CA THR A 84 -10.27 2.56 -2.62
C THR A 84 -10.43 4.01 -3.08
N LEU A 85 -9.42 4.84 -2.78
CA LEU A 85 -9.43 6.28 -3.11
C LEU A 85 -8.80 6.58 -4.48
N ARG A 86 -8.78 5.64 -5.41
CA ARG A 86 -8.14 5.80 -6.73
C ARG A 86 -8.70 6.96 -7.59
N LYS A 87 -9.82 7.55 -7.21
CA LYS A 87 -10.40 8.74 -7.83
C LYS A 87 -9.89 10.05 -7.24
N PHE A 88 -9.29 10.02 -6.07
CA PHE A 88 -8.66 11.17 -5.43
C PHE A 88 -7.31 11.42 -6.09
N ARG A 89 -7.27 12.27 -7.13
CA ARG A 89 -6.12 12.44 -8.04
C ARG A 89 -5.57 13.86 -8.10
N GLY A 90 -6.02 14.75 -7.21
CA GLY A 90 -5.46 16.10 -7.09
C GLY A 90 -3.96 16.05 -6.85
N LEU A 91 -3.19 16.75 -7.66
CA LEU A 91 -1.73 16.85 -7.57
C LEU A 91 -1.32 18.22 -8.05
N GLU A 92 -0.83 19.05 -7.15
CA GLU A 92 -0.55 20.45 -7.44
C GLU A 92 0.62 21.00 -6.61
N GLU A 93 1.30 21.99 -7.16
CA GLU A 93 2.29 22.77 -6.45
C GLU A 93 1.62 23.80 -5.54
N ARG A 94 2.17 23.99 -4.35
CA ARG A 94 1.71 24.96 -3.37
C ARG A 94 2.81 26.00 -3.12
N PRO A 95 2.53 27.12 -2.44
CA PRO A 95 3.53 28.14 -2.15
C PRO A 95 4.80 27.58 -1.48
N GLY A 96 5.96 27.99 -1.98
CA GLY A 96 7.25 27.38 -1.65
C GLY A 96 7.47 26.07 -2.43
N PRO A 97 8.60 25.36 -2.19
CA PRO A 97 8.85 24.08 -2.84
C PRO A 97 8.03 22.95 -2.20
N THR A 98 6.70 23.08 -2.22
CA THR A 98 5.77 22.11 -1.64
C THR A 98 4.81 21.54 -2.67
N VAL A 99 4.44 20.28 -2.48
CA VAL A 99 3.54 19.54 -3.36
C VAL A 99 2.40 18.95 -2.55
N TYR A 100 1.18 19.33 -2.90
CA TYR A 100 -0.04 18.71 -2.41
C TYR A 100 -0.40 17.52 -3.32
N ALA A 101 -0.74 16.39 -2.71
CA ALA A 101 -1.20 15.21 -3.44
C ALA A 101 -2.34 14.54 -2.69
N GLU A 102 -3.41 14.20 -3.40
CA GLU A 102 -4.50 13.39 -2.87
C GLU A 102 -4.09 11.92 -2.74
N ALA A 103 -4.74 11.20 -1.82
CA ALA A 103 -4.38 9.86 -1.40
C ALA A 103 -4.36 8.80 -2.52
N GLY A 104 -5.12 8.99 -3.58
CA GLY A 104 -5.18 8.08 -4.74
C GLY A 104 -4.15 8.36 -5.83
N VAL A 105 -3.33 9.42 -5.71
CA VAL A 105 -2.27 9.72 -6.67
C VAL A 105 -1.23 8.61 -6.66
N SER A 106 -0.84 8.13 -7.84
CA SER A 106 0.15 7.06 -7.97
C SER A 106 1.59 7.56 -7.80
N HIS A 107 2.48 6.66 -7.37
CA HIS A 107 3.90 6.94 -7.25
C HIS A 107 4.51 7.56 -8.52
N SER A 108 4.21 6.98 -9.68
CA SER A 108 4.74 7.45 -10.96
C SER A 108 4.25 8.85 -11.32
N ALA A 109 3.02 9.21 -10.92
CA ALA A 109 2.49 10.55 -11.13
C ALA A 109 3.23 11.58 -10.26
N VAL A 110 3.46 11.29 -8.95
CA VAL A 110 4.20 12.17 -8.06
C VAL A 110 5.65 12.33 -8.53
N THR A 111 6.34 11.22 -8.82
CA THR A 111 7.73 11.26 -9.27
C THR A 111 7.88 12.07 -10.55
N ARG A 112 7.03 11.83 -11.55
CA ARG A 112 7.03 12.60 -12.80
C ARG A 112 6.77 14.09 -12.55
N PHE A 113 5.77 14.42 -11.73
CA PHE A 113 5.41 15.80 -11.39
C PHE A 113 6.58 16.55 -10.77
N CYS A 114 7.28 15.94 -9.80
CA CYS A 114 8.46 16.52 -9.15
C CYS A 114 9.62 16.65 -10.14
N THR A 115 9.89 15.64 -10.97
CA THR A 115 10.96 15.69 -11.98
C THR A 115 10.73 16.82 -12.98
N GLU A 116 9.52 16.97 -13.55
CA GLU A 116 9.19 18.00 -14.53
C GLU A 116 9.38 19.43 -13.99
N ARG A 117 9.29 19.59 -12.65
CA ARG A 117 9.39 20.88 -11.94
C ARG A 117 10.73 21.12 -11.26
N GLY A 118 11.68 20.18 -11.36
CA GLY A 118 12.97 20.29 -10.67
C GLY A 118 12.79 20.31 -9.15
N LEU A 119 11.84 19.56 -8.60
CA LEU A 119 11.59 19.45 -7.16
C LEU A 119 12.26 18.18 -6.62
N SER A 120 13.33 18.36 -5.88
CA SER A 120 14.14 17.30 -5.27
C SER A 120 13.65 16.94 -3.86
N GLY A 121 13.84 15.69 -3.47
CA GLY A 121 13.52 15.17 -2.14
C GLY A 121 12.58 13.96 -2.17
N MET A 122 11.88 13.72 -3.28
CA MET A 122 10.96 12.60 -3.46
C MET A 122 11.55 11.48 -4.35
N GLU A 123 12.79 11.58 -4.81
CA GLU A 123 13.42 10.63 -5.75
C GLU A 123 13.48 9.21 -5.15
N PHE A 124 13.71 9.10 -3.83
CA PHE A 124 13.74 7.80 -3.15
C PHE A 124 12.43 7.00 -3.31
N ALA A 125 11.32 7.70 -3.51
CA ALA A 125 10.04 7.09 -3.76
C ALA A 125 9.89 6.57 -5.20
N ALA A 126 10.83 6.90 -6.09
CA ALA A 126 10.84 6.38 -7.45
C ALA A 126 10.90 4.85 -7.43
N GLY A 127 9.86 4.26 -7.99
CA GLY A 127 9.74 2.81 -8.00
C GLY A 127 9.16 2.17 -6.73
N ILE A 128 8.87 2.88 -5.63
CA ILE A 128 8.03 2.32 -4.56
C ILE A 128 6.59 2.32 -5.07
N PRO A 129 6.00 1.15 -5.37
CA PRO A 129 4.66 1.13 -5.95
C PRO A 129 3.62 1.54 -4.92
N GLY A 130 2.44 1.94 -5.40
CA GLY A 130 1.33 2.29 -4.52
C GLY A 130 0.76 3.67 -4.80
N THR A 131 0.04 4.19 -3.82
CA THR A 131 -0.59 5.50 -3.82
C THR A 131 -0.14 6.31 -2.62
N VAL A 132 -0.28 7.61 -2.69
CA VAL A 132 0.12 8.56 -1.62
C VAL A 132 -0.45 8.15 -0.26
N GLY A 133 -1.74 7.82 -0.16
CA GLY A 133 -2.33 7.39 1.12
C GLY A 133 -1.67 6.12 1.68
N GLY A 134 -1.37 5.13 0.83
CA GLY A 134 -0.66 3.93 1.24
C GLY A 134 0.80 4.20 1.61
N TRP A 135 1.49 5.10 0.91
CA TRP A 135 2.85 5.50 1.25
C TRP A 135 2.96 6.12 2.64
N ILE A 136 2.05 7.04 2.93
CA ILE A 136 2.01 7.71 4.23
C ILE A 136 1.69 6.70 5.34
N MET A 137 0.65 5.88 5.17
CA MET A 137 0.25 4.89 6.18
C MET A 137 1.38 3.91 6.50
N MET A 138 2.16 3.53 5.49
CA MET A 138 3.29 2.61 5.61
C MET A 138 4.61 3.31 5.92
N ASN A 139 4.65 4.64 6.06
CA ASN A 139 5.92 5.38 6.10
C ASN A 139 6.91 4.80 5.07
N ALA A 140 6.44 4.63 3.83
CA ALA A 140 7.16 3.91 2.79
C ALA A 140 8.52 4.56 2.51
N GLY A 141 9.55 3.73 2.33
CA GLY A 141 10.90 4.25 2.12
C GLY A 141 11.86 3.21 1.54
N ILE A 142 13.03 3.69 1.11
CA ILE A 142 14.15 2.90 0.62
C ILE A 142 15.43 3.36 1.30
N GLY A 143 16.22 2.42 1.80
CA GLY A 143 17.44 2.73 2.55
C GLY A 143 17.12 3.49 3.83
N VAL A 144 17.68 4.69 3.96
CA VAL A 144 17.48 5.56 5.12
C VAL A 144 16.42 6.66 4.91
N ARG A 145 15.82 6.73 3.71
CA ARG A 145 14.82 7.74 3.36
C ARG A 145 13.41 7.14 3.43
N GLU A 146 12.51 7.87 4.08
CA GLU A 146 11.12 7.49 4.30
C GLU A 146 10.17 8.66 4.05
N GLN A 147 8.85 8.41 3.98
CA GLN A 147 7.86 9.46 3.73
C GLN A 147 7.86 10.55 4.81
N LYS A 148 8.15 10.21 6.07
CA LYS A 148 8.28 11.17 7.17
C LYS A 148 9.31 12.27 6.92
N ASP A 149 10.33 12.01 6.08
CA ASP A 149 11.40 12.96 5.81
C ASP A 149 10.96 14.11 4.92
N VAL A 150 9.83 13.95 4.23
CA VAL A 150 9.29 14.94 3.28
C VAL A 150 7.85 15.33 3.54
N ALA A 151 7.07 14.53 4.25
CA ALA A 151 5.68 14.83 4.57
C ALA A 151 5.62 15.94 5.63
N LEU A 152 4.85 17.00 5.37
CA LEU A 152 4.60 18.13 6.28
C LEU A 152 3.27 17.99 7.01
N GLU A 153 2.21 17.69 6.24
CA GLU A 153 0.85 17.67 6.72
C GLU A 153 0.10 16.50 6.08
N LEU A 154 -0.87 15.97 6.80
CA LEU A 154 -1.80 14.96 6.33
C LEU A 154 -3.22 15.49 6.44
N GLY A 155 -4.02 15.29 5.39
CA GLY A 155 -5.46 15.43 5.44
C GLY A 155 -6.10 14.05 5.65
N PHE A 156 -7.01 13.96 6.60
CA PHE A 156 -7.77 12.75 6.87
C PHE A 156 -9.21 13.05 7.26
N VAL A 157 -10.09 12.06 7.13
CA VAL A 157 -11.47 12.08 7.58
C VAL A 157 -11.72 10.87 8.48
N THR A 158 -12.76 10.95 9.32
CA THR A 158 -13.23 9.82 10.14
C THR A 158 -14.71 9.55 9.88
N SER A 159 -15.26 8.50 10.46
CA SER A 159 -16.70 8.24 10.40
C SER A 159 -17.53 9.19 11.26
N GLU A 160 -16.93 9.86 12.23
CA GLU A 160 -17.58 10.85 13.09
C GLU A 160 -17.43 12.27 12.54
N ASN A 161 -16.28 12.56 11.94
CA ASN A 161 -16.01 13.84 11.28
C ASN A 161 -15.60 13.61 9.83
N THR A 162 -16.50 13.89 8.91
CA THR A 162 -16.32 13.73 7.49
C THR A 162 -15.75 14.97 6.80
N GLU A 163 -15.56 16.08 7.53
CA GLU A 163 -14.74 17.20 7.09
C GLU A 163 -13.26 16.82 7.17
N GLU A 164 -12.49 17.28 6.20
CA GLU A 164 -11.05 16.99 6.17
C GLU A 164 -10.32 17.71 7.31
N GLU A 165 -9.78 16.95 8.24
CA GLU A 165 -8.85 17.45 9.25
C GLU A 165 -7.43 17.44 8.73
N ILE A 166 -6.71 18.56 8.92
CA ILE A 166 -5.29 18.66 8.60
C ILE A 166 -4.47 18.51 9.86
N ARG A 167 -3.49 17.62 9.83
CA ARG A 167 -2.57 17.39 10.95
C ARG A 167 -1.12 17.47 10.49
N LYS A 168 -0.31 18.19 11.25
CA LYS A 168 1.15 18.28 11.02
C LYS A 168 1.79 16.94 11.34
N THR A 169 2.67 16.48 10.45
CA THR A 169 3.36 15.19 10.60
C THR A 169 4.27 15.15 11.83
N SER A 170 4.77 16.30 12.27
CA SER A 170 5.56 16.44 13.51
C SER A 170 4.81 16.08 14.80
N THR A 171 3.48 15.98 14.75
CA THR A 171 2.63 15.56 15.89
C THR A 171 2.23 14.09 15.82
N LEU A 172 2.71 13.37 14.81
CA LEU A 172 2.42 11.96 14.55
C LEU A 172 3.69 11.12 14.80
N ASP A 173 3.48 9.84 15.09
CA ASP A 173 4.57 8.89 15.31
C ASP A 173 4.75 8.01 14.07
N PHE A 174 5.86 8.26 13.34
CA PHE A 174 6.26 7.47 12.18
C PHE A 174 7.30 6.43 12.58
N GLY A 175 6.86 5.21 12.73
CA GLY A 175 7.73 4.06 12.92
C GLY A 175 8.21 3.43 11.60
N TYR A 176 8.98 2.34 11.71
CA TYR A 176 9.37 1.53 10.56
C TYR A 176 8.14 0.83 9.96
N ARG A 177 7.75 1.25 8.74
CA ARG A 177 6.57 0.73 8.02
C ARG A 177 5.25 0.93 8.78
N GLU A 178 5.13 2.05 9.50
CA GLU A 178 3.98 2.32 10.34
C GLU A 178 3.77 3.82 10.56
N LEU A 179 2.51 4.23 10.62
CA LEU A 179 2.07 5.55 11.09
C LEU A 179 1.10 5.37 12.25
N ARG A 180 1.38 6.04 13.39
CA ARG A 180 0.54 6.08 14.57
C ARG A 180 0.11 7.50 14.90
N GLY A 181 -0.88 7.64 15.80
CA GLY A 181 -1.35 8.94 16.30
C GLY A 181 -2.50 9.54 15.49
N LEU A 182 -2.99 8.87 14.45
CA LEU A 182 -4.29 9.14 13.84
C LEU A 182 -5.40 8.37 14.60
N PRO A 183 -6.66 8.84 14.55
CA PRO A 183 -7.81 8.04 14.99
C PRO A 183 -7.81 6.66 14.29
N GLU A 184 -8.24 5.61 15.02
CA GLU A 184 -8.25 4.24 14.51
C GLU A 184 -9.03 4.10 13.20
N ASP A 185 -10.07 4.92 13.05
CA ASP A 185 -10.94 4.92 11.89
C ASP A 185 -10.59 5.98 10.83
N ALA A 186 -9.45 6.66 10.96
CA ALA A 186 -9.03 7.69 10.02
C ALA A 186 -8.78 7.13 8.62
N VAL A 187 -9.25 7.86 7.63
CA VAL A 187 -8.97 7.63 6.20
C VAL A 187 -8.14 8.80 5.70
N ILE A 188 -6.87 8.55 5.37
CA ILE A 188 -5.99 9.57 4.78
C ILE A 188 -6.52 9.92 3.39
N VAL A 189 -6.78 11.19 3.14
CA VAL A 189 -7.33 11.69 1.86
C VAL A 189 -6.34 12.58 1.10
N SER A 190 -5.35 13.16 1.78
CA SER A 190 -4.33 14.00 1.15
C SER A 190 -3.02 14.04 1.96
N ALA A 191 -1.95 14.52 1.34
CA ALA A 191 -0.70 14.86 2.00
C ALA A 191 -0.07 16.10 1.35
N LEU A 192 0.66 16.89 2.15
CA LEU A 192 1.52 17.99 1.71
C LEU A 192 2.97 17.59 1.96
N PHE A 193 3.79 17.70 0.92
CA PHE A 193 5.22 17.36 0.96
C PHE A 193 6.10 18.61 0.86
N ALA A 194 7.17 18.68 1.67
CA ALA A 194 8.21 19.69 1.56
C ALA A 194 9.38 19.12 0.73
N LEU A 195 9.72 19.83 -0.30
CA LEU A 195 10.75 19.45 -1.24
C LEU A 195 11.83 20.55 -1.30
N LYS A 196 12.78 20.40 -2.20
CA LYS A 196 13.84 21.38 -2.45
C LYS A 196 13.85 21.75 -3.92
N VAL A 197 14.14 23.01 -4.22
CA VAL A 197 14.39 23.42 -5.60
C VAL A 197 15.71 22.82 -6.07
N SER A 198 15.69 22.21 -7.24
CA SER A 198 16.84 21.64 -7.95
C SER A 198 16.67 21.86 -9.45
N SER A 199 17.50 21.23 -10.27
CA SER A 199 17.29 21.18 -11.70
C SER A 199 16.49 19.92 -12.10
N ARG A 200 15.75 20.03 -13.21
CA ARG A 200 15.03 18.88 -13.78
C ARG A 200 15.99 17.74 -14.12
N GLU A 201 17.16 18.08 -14.62
CA GLU A 201 18.20 17.16 -15.03
C GLU A 201 18.74 16.35 -13.84
N GLU A 202 19.02 16.99 -12.71
CA GLU A 202 19.50 16.34 -11.50
C GLU A 202 18.45 15.40 -10.91
N VAL A 203 17.19 15.87 -10.76
CA VAL A 203 16.11 15.05 -10.25
C VAL A 203 15.87 13.85 -11.16
N LYS A 204 15.87 14.06 -12.49
CA LYS A 204 15.70 12.97 -13.46
C LYS A 204 16.83 11.94 -13.38
N ALA A 205 18.08 12.39 -13.30
CA ALA A 205 19.22 11.49 -13.22
C ALA A 205 19.16 10.58 -11.99
N GLU A 206 18.76 11.13 -10.83
CA GLU A 206 18.62 10.33 -9.61
C GLU A 206 17.43 9.36 -9.68
N VAL A 207 16.29 9.80 -10.23
CA VAL A 207 15.13 8.92 -10.48
C VAL A 207 15.51 7.76 -11.40
N ASP A 208 16.19 8.04 -12.52
CA ASP A 208 16.60 7.01 -13.50
C ASP A 208 17.60 6.03 -12.85
N ARG A 209 18.53 6.52 -12.04
CA ARG A 209 19.48 5.68 -11.29
C ARG A 209 18.77 4.72 -10.36
N LEU A 210 17.78 5.22 -9.56
CA LEU A 210 17.02 4.41 -8.61
C LEU A 210 16.13 3.38 -9.31
N LEU A 211 15.48 3.76 -10.42
CA LEU A 211 14.67 2.84 -11.21
C LEU A 211 15.52 1.75 -11.87
N SER A 212 16.71 2.08 -12.39
CA SER A 212 17.65 1.13 -12.98
C SER A 212 18.14 0.12 -11.93
N HIS A 213 18.52 0.60 -10.74
CA HIS A 213 18.92 -0.28 -9.63
C HIS A 213 17.80 -1.24 -9.25
N ARG A 214 16.57 -0.74 -9.17
CA ARG A 214 15.41 -1.54 -8.80
C ARG A 214 15.12 -2.62 -9.86
N SER A 215 15.16 -2.28 -11.15
CA SER A 215 14.90 -3.26 -12.22
C SER A 215 15.96 -4.36 -12.29
N ALA A 216 17.18 -4.07 -11.84
CA ALA A 216 18.26 -5.05 -11.77
C ALA A 216 18.16 -5.98 -10.54
N THR A 217 17.44 -5.57 -9.48
CA THR A 217 17.47 -6.26 -8.19
C THR A 217 16.10 -6.83 -7.73
N GLN A 218 15.02 -6.53 -8.44
CA GLN A 218 13.67 -6.97 -8.03
C GLN A 218 12.93 -7.64 -9.19
N PRO A 219 12.06 -8.64 -8.90
CA PRO A 219 11.28 -9.36 -9.90
C PRO A 219 10.06 -8.52 -10.34
N LEU A 220 10.28 -7.53 -11.23
CA LEU A 220 9.24 -6.59 -11.66
C LEU A 220 8.34 -7.12 -12.77
N ASP A 221 8.71 -8.21 -13.41
CA ASP A 221 8.02 -8.87 -14.53
C ASP A 221 6.92 -9.83 -14.09
N VAL A 222 6.86 -10.18 -12.80
CA VAL A 222 5.87 -11.09 -12.23
C VAL A 222 5.04 -10.42 -11.13
N PRO A 223 3.75 -10.79 -10.98
CA PRO A 223 2.93 -10.27 -9.90
C PRO A 223 3.52 -10.64 -8.53
N SER A 224 3.70 -9.62 -7.68
CA SER A 224 4.18 -9.76 -6.30
C SER A 224 3.59 -8.66 -5.41
N CYS A 225 3.72 -8.80 -4.10
CA CYS A 225 3.30 -7.78 -3.12
C CYS A 225 4.47 -6.94 -2.57
N GLY A 226 5.63 -6.95 -3.23
CA GLY A 226 6.84 -6.34 -2.70
C GLY A 226 7.52 -7.23 -1.66
N SER A 227 8.24 -6.61 -0.72
CA SER A 227 8.89 -7.32 0.39
C SER A 227 7.86 -7.97 1.30
N VAL A 228 8.03 -9.27 1.55
CA VAL A 228 7.13 -10.06 2.39
C VAL A 228 7.44 -9.89 3.87
N PHE A 229 8.73 -9.76 4.19
CA PHE A 229 9.21 -9.63 5.57
C PHE A 229 9.92 -8.30 5.80
N ARG A 230 9.83 -7.79 7.03
CA ARG A 230 10.62 -6.68 7.53
C ARG A 230 12.08 -7.10 7.63
N ASN A 231 13.00 -6.16 7.37
CA ASN A 231 14.39 -6.40 7.64
C ASN A 231 14.62 -6.43 9.16
N PRO A 232 15.23 -7.50 9.71
CA PRO A 232 15.61 -7.54 11.11
C PRO A 232 16.73 -6.54 11.41
N GLN A 233 16.93 -6.22 12.68
CA GLN A 233 17.99 -5.31 13.09
C GLN A 233 19.37 -5.84 12.68
N GLY A 234 20.10 -5.06 11.91
CA GLY A 234 21.48 -5.37 11.49
C GLY A 234 21.61 -6.35 10.32
N ASP A 235 20.47 -6.78 9.71
CA ASP A 235 20.50 -7.71 8.59
C ASP A 235 19.35 -7.49 7.61
N PHE A 236 19.32 -8.26 6.51
CA PHE A 236 18.31 -8.20 5.47
C PHE A 236 17.55 -9.52 5.38
N ALA A 237 16.21 -9.45 5.43
CA ALA A 237 15.36 -10.65 5.32
C ALA A 237 15.65 -11.45 4.05
N GLY A 238 15.86 -10.79 2.90
CA GLY A 238 16.20 -11.44 1.64
C GLY A 238 17.48 -12.27 1.74
N ARG A 239 18.55 -11.72 2.33
CA ARG A 239 19.81 -12.43 2.54
C ARG A 239 19.64 -13.67 3.44
N LEU A 240 18.85 -13.55 4.50
CA LEU A 240 18.59 -14.67 5.44
C LEU A 240 17.80 -15.79 4.75
N ILE A 241 16.78 -15.45 3.95
CA ILE A 241 15.97 -16.43 3.21
C ILE A 241 16.82 -17.12 2.13
N GLU A 242 17.68 -16.38 1.43
CA GLU A 242 18.65 -16.94 0.48
C GLU A 242 19.64 -17.88 1.17
N ALA A 243 20.23 -17.46 2.32
CA ALA A 243 21.13 -18.29 3.11
C ALA A 243 20.47 -19.58 3.65
N ALA A 244 19.16 -19.55 3.90
CA ALA A 244 18.37 -20.72 4.26
C ALA A 244 18.02 -21.64 3.06
N GLY A 245 18.48 -21.30 1.83
CA GLY A 245 18.33 -22.11 0.62
C GLY A 245 16.93 -22.13 0.03
N LEU A 246 16.15 -21.05 0.22
CA LEU A 246 14.73 -21.01 -0.15
C LEU A 246 14.44 -20.32 -1.50
N CYS A 247 15.46 -19.80 -2.20
CA CYS A 247 15.26 -19.23 -3.54
C CYS A 247 14.69 -20.27 -4.49
N GLY A 248 13.59 -19.92 -5.19
CA GLY A 248 12.90 -20.82 -6.11
C GLY A 248 11.99 -21.86 -5.45
N GLU A 249 11.86 -21.85 -4.11
CA GLU A 249 10.90 -22.73 -3.39
C GLU A 249 9.46 -22.40 -3.81
N ARG A 250 8.66 -23.46 -4.09
CA ARG A 250 7.30 -23.34 -4.63
C ARG A 250 6.27 -24.01 -3.74
N VAL A 251 5.09 -23.40 -3.68
CA VAL A 251 3.85 -24.02 -3.19
C VAL A 251 2.72 -23.60 -4.13
N GLY A 252 2.05 -24.56 -4.74
CA GLY A 252 1.04 -24.29 -5.75
C GLY A 252 1.56 -23.37 -6.85
N GLY A 253 0.89 -22.24 -7.06
CA GLY A 253 1.30 -21.24 -8.06
C GLY A 253 2.22 -20.15 -7.50
N ALA A 254 2.61 -20.20 -6.22
CA ALA A 254 3.48 -19.21 -5.60
C ALA A 254 4.94 -19.68 -5.53
N GLU A 255 5.91 -18.75 -5.69
CA GLU A 255 7.35 -19.01 -5.63
C GLU A 255 8.08 -17.92 -4.85
N ILE A 256 9.03 -18.32 -3.97
CA ILE A 256 10.04 -17.39 -3.44
C ILE A 256 10.97 -17.03 -4.59
N SER A 257 11.04 -15.75 -4.94
CA SER A 257 11.77 -15.30 -6.12
C SER A 257 13.26 -15.62 -6.05
N ALA A 258 13.80 -16.13 -7.13
CA ALA A 258 15.24 -16.34 -7.30
C ALA A 258 16.01 -15.03 -7.53
N VAL A 259 15.33 -13.94 -7.94
CA VAL A 259 15.95 -12.62 -8.13
C VAL A 259 16.10 -11.88 -6.80
N HIS A 260 15.11 -12.02 -5.91
CA HIS A 260 15.12 -11.38 -4.59
C HIS A 260 14.31 -12.21 -3.61
N ALA A 261 14.98 -12.89 -2.70
CA ALA A 261 14.36 -13.90 -1.83
C ALA A 261 13.30 -13.36 -0.85
N ASN A 262 13.25 -12.03 -0.58
CA ASN A 262 12.17 -11.41 0.20
C ASN A 262 10.91 -11.12 -0.62
N PHE A 263 10.81 -11.62 -1.87
CA PHE A 263 9.63 -11.50 -2.72
C PHE A 263 9.01 -12.87 -2.98
N ILE A 264 7.70 -12.95 -2.87
CA ILE A 264 6.93 -14.10 -3.32
C ILE A 264 6.17 -13.70 -4.59
N ALA A 265 6.43 -14.43 -5.66
CA ALA A 265 5.82 -14.23 -6.98
C ALA A 265 4.61 -15.14 -7.17
N ASN A 266 3.58 -14.64 -7.86
CA ASN A 266 2.51 -15.45 -8.39
C ASN A 266 2.84 -15.81 -9.85
N LEU A 267 3.22 -17.06 -10.09
CA LEU A 267 3.55 -17.58 -11.43
C LEU A 267 2.31 -17.97 -12.25
N GLY A 268 1.13 -17.78 -11.69
CA GLY A 268 -0.17 -18.11 -12.27
C GLY A 268 -0.95 -19.08 -11.38
N GLY A 269 -2.21 -18.72 -11.08
CA GLY A 269 -3.11 -19.56 -10.29
C GLY A 269 -2.75 -19.74 -8.81
N ALA A 270 -1.82 -18.94 -8.25
CA ALA A 270 -1.51 -18.96 -6.83
C ALA A 270 -2.71 -18.52 -5.98
N ARG A 271 -2.87 -19.16 -4.81
CA ARG A 271 -3.85 -18.83 -3.79
C ARG A 271 -3.18 -18.17 -2.60
N ALA A 272 -3.95 -17.49 -1.75
CA ALA A 272 -3.44 -16.94 -0.51
C ALA A 272 -2.83 -18.01 0.40
N ALA A 273 -3.44 -19.17 0.46
CA ALA A 273 -2.94 -20.35 1.18
C ALA A 273 -1.53 -20.75 0.73
N ASP A 274 -1.22 -20.70 -0.57
CA ASP A 274 0.10 -21.05 -1.11
C ASP A 274 1.17 -20.07 -0.62
N VAL A 275 0.85 -18.75 -0.65
CA VAL A 275 1.75 -17.69 -0.16
C VAL A 275 1.97 -17.80 1.35
N LEU A 276 0.91 -18.06 2.11
CA LEU A 276 1.01 -18.26 3.56
C LEU A 276 1.89 -19.47 3.91
N ALA A 277 1.78 -20.56 3.16
CA ALA A 277 2.65 -21.73 3.35
C ALA A 277 4.13 -21.41 3.10
N LEU A 278 4.44 -20.58 2.07
CA LEU A 278 5.81 -20.12 1.83
C LEU A 278 6.31 -19.18 2.94
N ILE A 279 5.44 -18.29 3.46
CA ILE A 279 5.75 -17.41 4.59
C ILE A 279 6.15 -18.25 5.81
N GLU A 280 5.35 -19.25 6.17
CA GLU A 280 5.65 -20.12 7.34
C GLU A 280 6.91 -20.97 7.13
N ARG A 281 7.15 -21.47 5.91
CA ARG A 281 8.42 -22.16 5.59
C ARG A 281 9.62 -21.24 5.75
N ALA A 282 9.53 -20.01 5.25
CA ALA A 282 10.61 -19.03 5.38
C ALA A 282 10.89 -18.69 6.85
N ARG A 283 9.85 -18.48 7.65
CA ARG A 283 9.99 -18.24 9.09
C ARG A 283 10.71 -19.40 9.80
N THR A 284 10.23 -20.63 9.60
CA THR A 284 10.79 -21.83 10.23
C THR A 284 12.24 -22.03 9.82
N ARG A 285 12.52 -22.03 8.51
CA ARG A 285 13.87 -22.33 7.99
C ARG A 285 14.89 -21.27 8.36
N VAL A 286 14.50 -19.99 8.36
CA VAL A 286 15.41 -18.90 8.77
C VAL A 286 15.65 -18.95 10.29
N LEU A 287 14.62 -19.26 11.09
CA LEU A 287 14.80 -19.46 12.54
C LEU A 287 15.77 -20.61 12.81
N ASP A 288 15.58 -21.76 12.16
CA ASP A 288 16.43 -22.96 12.35
C ASP A 288 17.86 -22.72 11.87
N ALA A 289 18.08 -22.06 10.73
CA ALA A 289 19.39 -21.87 10.13
C ALA A 289 20.17 -20.69 10.68
N CYS A 290 19.49 -19.61 11.08
CA CYS A 290 20.09 -18.32 11.41
C CYS A 290 19.73 -17.83 12.80
N GLY A 291 18.80 -18.46 13.52
CA GLY A 291 18.32 -18.02 14.85
C GLY A 291 17.52 -16.72 14.82
N VAL A 292 17.02 -16.28 13.66
CA VAL A 292 16.31 -15.02 13.48
C VAL A 292 14.84 -15.29 13.21
N GLU A 293 13.96 -14.69 14.01
CA GLU A 293 12.51 -14.74 13.79
C GLU A 293 12.08 -13.64 12.79
N LEU A 294 11.62 -14.03 11.60
CA LEU A 294 11.15 -13.11 10.59
C LEU A 294 9.73 -12.59 10.90
N GLN A 295 9.55 -11.27 10.82
CA GLN A 295 8.26 -10.60 10.95
C GLN A 295 7.72 -10.19 9.56
N THR A 296 6.45 -10.47 9.28
CA THR A 296 5.84 -10.06 8.01
C THR A 296 5.74 -8.53 7.90
N GLU A 297 6.04 -8.01 6.71
CA GLU A 297 5.76 -6.64 6.31
C GLU A 297 4.43 -6.56 5.55
N VAL A 298 4.13 -7.60 4.76
CA VAL A 298 2.87 -7.71 4.03
C VAL A 298 1.69 -7.83 5.00
N HIS A 299 0.63 -7.04 4.75
CA HIS A 299 -0.60 -7.10 5.53
C HIS A 299 -1.50 -8.24 5.05
N LEU A 300 -1.86 -9.12 5.98
CA LEU A 300 -2.86 -10.15 5.75
C LEU A 300 -4.25 -9.55 5.94
N VAL A 301 -5.08 -9.61 4.91
CA VAL A 301 -6.39 -8.95 4.88
C VAL A 301 -7.47 -9.95 4.52
N GLY A 302 -8.58 -9.92 5.26
CA GLY A 302 -9.74 -10.74 4.93
C GLY A 302 -10.16 -11.70 6.02
N ARG A 303 -11.02 -12.66 5.64
CA ARG A 303 -11.56 -13.70 6.54
C ARG A 303 -10.46 -14.71 6.86
N SER A 304 -10.27 -15.02 8.14
CA SER A 304 -9.45 -16.18 8.53
C SER A 304 -9.98 -17.45 7.89
N GLU A 305 -9.09 -18.35 7.52
CA GLU A 305 -9.41 -19.65 6.92
C GLU A 305 -10.13 -20.59 7.89
#